data_252c79c8f3984073b9ed9febf3627d15
#
_entry.id   252c79c8f3984073b9ed9febf3627d15
#
_cell.length_a   1.000
_cell.length_b   1.000
_cell.length_c   1.000
_cell.angle_alpha   90.00
_cell.angle_beta   90.00
_cell.angle_gamma   90.00
#
_symmetry.space_group_name_H-M   'P 1'
#
loop_
_entity.id
_entity.type
_entity.pdbx_description
1 polymer ?
#
loop_
_entity_poly.entity_id
_entity_poly.type
_entity_poly.pdbx_seq_one_letter_code
_entity_poly.pdbx_strand_id
1 'polypeptide(L)'
;MSRIKKRNRNLSFPLERFGIDPNDWIVRCLCGSVLIRTIYLGHRTAKIMLISRLSFEHVGTRFNVRGINDDGNVANFVETEQIVTFDKQECSFLQIRGSIPLFWEQPGINVGAHTVKMKPLELSLVALEKHFIQLKRVYGKLLVVNLLGSKKGEFALSTAFQFSGGHTQKWVELYILDSS
;
A
#
# COMPACT_ATOMS: atom_id res chain seq x y z
N MET A 1 2.21 7.16 -13.22
CA MET A 1 3.09 8.02 -12.36
C MET A 1 2.87 7.59 -10.93
N SER A 2 3.91 7.13 -10.22
CA SER A 2 3.79 6.57 -8.86
C SER A 2 3.08 7.53 -7.90
N ARG A 3 2.12 7.02 -7.10
CA ARG A 3 1.43 7.75 -6.04
C ARG A 3 2.38 8.11 -4.89
N ILE A 4 3.47 7.36 -4.76
CA ILE A 4 4.40 7.53 -3.64
C ILE A 4 5.20 8.80 -3.81
N LYS A 5 4.90 9.79 -2.96
CA LYS A 5 5.63 11.05 -2.89
C LYS A 5 6.99 10.84 -2.24
N LYS A 6 7.94 11.70 -2.59
CA LYS A 6 9.31 11.64 -2.06
C LYS A 6 9.33 12.07 -0.59
N ARG A 7 10.06 11.32 0.25
CA ARG A 7 10.12 11.53 1.71
C ARG A 7 10.55 12.94 2.13
N ASN A 8 11.41 13.58 1.34
CA ASN A 8 12.00 14.89 1.70
C ASN A 8 11.18 16.10 1.25
N ARG A 9 9.91 15.92 0.85
CA ARG A 9 9.07 17.03 0.39
C ARG A 9 8.90 18.13 1.45
N ASN A 10 8.79 17.74 2.72
CA ASN A 10 8.63 18.71 3.82
C ASN A 10 9.88 19.56 4.05
N LEU A 11 11.06 19.11 3.61
CA LEU A 11 12.30 19.86 3.71
C LEU A 11 12.43 20.90 2.58
N SER A 12 11.70 20.75 1.48
CA SER A 12 11.72 21.70 0.37
C SER A 12 11.01 23.01 0.71
N PHE A 13 9.94 22.93 1.49
CA PHE A 13 9.10 24.08 1.82
C PHE A 13 9.85 25.27 2.46
N PRO A 14 10.72 25.05 3.47
CA PRO A 14 11.53 26.16 4.02
C PRO A 14 12.46 26.78 2.99
N LEU A 15 13.10 25.99 2.12
CA LEU A 15 14.02 26.47 1.10
C LEU A 15 13.28 27.31 0.04
N GLU A 16 12.14 26.81 -0.44
CA GLU A 16 11.29 27.54 -1.40
C GLU A 16 10.84 28.90 -0.84
N ARG A 17 10.54 28.97 0.48
CA ARG A 17 10.17 30.23 1.15
C ARG A 17 11.29 31.28 1.13
N PHE A 18 12.54 30.85 1.10
CA PHE A 18 13.70 31.72 1.01
C PHE A 18 14.19 31.91 -0.43
N GLY A 19 13.44 31.46 -1.43
CA GLY A 19 13.79 31.58 -2.83
C GLY A 19 14.94 30.67 -3.29
N ILE A 20 15.23 29.62 -2.50
CA ILE A 20 16.30 28.65 -2.78
C ILE A 20 15.68 27.45 -3.52
N ASP A 21 16.26 27.02 -4.65
CA ASP A 21 15.81 25.81 -5.32
C ASP A 21 16.15 24.56 -4.48
N PRO A 22 15.13 23.83 -3.97
CA PRO A 22 15.39 22.63 -3.18
C PRO A 22 16.16 21.54 -3.92
N ASN A 23 16.11 21.51 -5.26
CA ASN A 23 16.77 20.48 -6.04
C ASN A 23 18.31 20.56 -5.95
N ASP A 24 18.85 21.74 -5.66
CA ASP A 24 20.29 21.95 -5.51
C ASP A 24 20.80 21.48 -4.14
N TRP A 25 19.91 21.38 -3.14
CA TRP A 25 20.28 21.14 -1.76
C TRP A 25 19.71 19.85 -1.17
N ILE A 26 18.63 19.32 -1.74
CA ILE A 26 17.92 18.17 -1.20
C ILE A 26 18.03 16.97 -2.14
N VAL A 27 18.70 15.91 -1.69
CA VAL A 27 18.67 14.61 -2.36
C VAL A 27 17.27 14.02 -2.23
N ARG A 28 16.69 13.67 -3.37
CA ARG A 28 15.35 13.03 -3.41
C ARG A 28 15.47 11.57 -3.01
N CYS A 29 15.02 11.23 -1.81
CA CYS A 29 15.05 9.89 -1.28
C CYS A 29 13.68 9.20 -1.38
N LEU A 30 13.69 7.92 -1.73
CA LEU A 30 12.57 7.01 -1.59
C LEU A 30 12.87 6.05 -0.45
N CYS A 31 11.89 5.80 0.42
CA CYS A 31 11.98 4.72 1.39
C CYS A 31 11.53 3.43 0.70
N GLY A 32 12.41 2.45 0.57
CA GLY A 32 12.09 1.22 -0.13
C GLY A 32 13.29 0.32 -0.34
N SER A 33 13.17 -0.59 -1.29
CA SER A 33 14.22 -1.53 -1.65
C SER A 33 14.26 -1.77 -3.15
N VAL A 34 15.43 -2.13 -3.65
CA VAL A 34 15.64 -2.61 -5.02
C VAL A 34 16.33 -3.97 -4.93
N LEU A 35 15.75 -4.95 -5.60
CA LEU A 35 16.32 -6.29 -5.75
C LEU A 35 16.43 -6.61 -7.23
N ILE A 36 17.62 -7.08 -7.66
CA ILE A 36 17.85 -7.53 -9.02
C ILE A 36 18.35 -8.97 -8.97
N ARG A 37 17.76 -9.84 -9.80
CA ARG A 37 18.13 -11.25 -9.92
C ARG A 37 18.15 -11.66 -11.39
N THR A 38 19.06 -12.59 -11.70
CA THR A 38 19.01 -13.34 -12.97
C THR A 38 18.20 -14.60 -12.73
N ILE A 39 17.28 -14.90 -13.63
CA ILE A 39 16.51 -16.15 -13.65
C ILE A 39 16.85 -16.92 -14.90
N TYR A 40 16.84 -18.26 -14.81
CA TYR A 40 17.20 -19.17 -15.88
C TYR A 40 15.93 -19.86 -16.39
N LEU A 41 15.65 -19.72 -17.68
CA LEU A 41 14.52 -20.31 -18.38
C LEU A 41 15.05 -21.34 -19.38
N GLY A 42 15.40 -22.53 -18.91
CA GLY A 42 16.15 -23.51 -19.71
C GLY A 42 17.56 -22.99 -20.05
N HIS A 43 17.83 -22.85 -21.35
CA HIS A 43 19.11 -22.33 -21.86
C HIS A 43 19.16 -20.79 -21.98
N ARG A 44 18.07 -20.11 -21.66
CA ARG A 44 17.95 -18.65 -21.78
C ARG A 44 17.97 -18.00 -20.40
N THR A 45 18.36 -16.74 -20.35
CA THR A 45 18.38 -15.96 -19.11
C THR A 45 17.47 -14.76 -19.20
N ALA A 46 16.82 -14.42 -18.10
CA ALA A 46 16.09 -13.19 -17.93
C ALA A 46 16.57 -12.45 -16.68
N LYS A 47 16.37 -11.14 -16.65
CA LYS A 47 16.56 -10.33 -15.43
C LYS A 47 15.22 -10.00 -14.84
N ILE A 48 15.09 -10.16 -13.52
CA ILE A 48 13.96 -9.67 -12.76
C ILE A 48 14.44 -8.58 -11.82
N MET A 49 13.71 -7.46 -11.79
CA MET A 49 13.95 -6.37 -10.87
C MET A 49 12.67 -6.09 -10.08
N LEU A 50 12.80 -6.01 -8.77
CA LEU A 50 11.74 -5.61 -7.85
C LEU A 50 12.11 -4.26 -7.24
N ILE A 51 11.25 -3.28 -7.40
CA ILE A 51 11.40 -1.94 -6.82
C ILE A 51 10.23 -1.71 -5.89
N SER A 52 10.47 -1.72 -4.58
CA SER A 52 9.46 -1.46 -3.57
C SER A 52 9.60 -0.03 -3.04
N ARG A 53 8.48 0.67 -2.92
CA ARG A 53 8.38 2.06 -2.46
C ARG A 53 7.36 2.15 -1.34
N LEU A 54 7.78 2.59 -0.16
CA LEU A 54 6.91 2.79 0.99
C LEU A 54 6.31 4.20 0.96
N SER A 55 4.99 4.29 1.13
CA SER A 55 4.30 5.57 1.29
C SER A 55 4.57 6.17 2.67
N PHE A 56 4.60 7.49 2.75
CA PHE A 56 4.67 8.25 4.00
C PHE A 56 3.38 9.01 4.33
N GLU A 57 2.32 8.82 3.56
CA GLU A 57 1.04 9.55 3.75
C GLU A 57 0.29 9.12 5.02
N HIS A 58 0.52 7.90 5.49
CA HIS A 58 -0.01 7.40 6.77
C HIS A 58 1.10 6.64 7.49
N VAL A 59 2.04 7.41 8.04
CA VAL A 59 3.26 6.89 8.65
C VAL A 59 3.07 6.65 10.14
N GLY A 60 3.59 5.52 10.58
CA GLY A 60 3.78 5.19 11.99
C GLY A 60 4.63 3.93 12.09
N THR A 61 4.99 3.54 13.29
CA THR A 61 5.68 2.27 13.47
C THR A 61 4.78 1.14 12.99
N ARG A 62 5.35 0.20 12.24
CA ARG A 62 4.65 -0.89 11.53
C ARG A 62 3.62 -1.64 12.39
N PHE A 63 3.84 -1.67 13.70
CA PHE A 63 2.98 -2.38 14.65
C PHE A 63 1.94 -1.47 15.33
N ASN A 64 2.12 -0.14 15.30
CA ASN A 64 1.28 0.80 16.03
C ASN A 64 0.28 1.52 15.13
N VAL A 65 0.61 1.75 13.86
CA VAL A 65 -0.31 2.41 12.92
C VAL A 65 -0.95 1.39 12.00
N ARG A 66 -2.27 1.32 12.07
CA ARG A 66 -3.12 0.39 11.34
C ARG A 66 -4.26 1.12 10.64
N GLY A 67 -4.93 0.40 9.74
CA GLY A 67 -6.15 0.89 9.11
C GLY A 67 -5.94 2.07 8.17
N ILE A 68 -6.94 2.90 8.11
CA ILE A 68 -7.05 4.06 7.21
C ILE A 68 -7.11 5.36 8.02
N ASN A 69 -6.69 6.48 7.42
CA ASN A 69 -6.93 7.83 7.97
C ASN A 69 -8.08 8.52 7.24
N ASP A 70 -8.49 9.71 7.71
CA ASP A 70 -9.59 10.50 7.15
C ASP A 70 -9.35 10.96 5.71
N ASP A 71 -8.09 11.00 5.27
CA ASP A 71 -7.70 11.36 3.91
C ASP A 71 -7.78 10.17 2.93
N GLY A 72 -8.10 8.97 3.41
CA GLY A 72 -8.13 7.75 2.60
C GLY A 72 -6.77 7.09 2.39
N ASN A 73 -5.76 7.44 3.18
CA ASN A 73 -4.47 6.78 3.13
C ASN A 73 -4.42 5.62 4.12
N VAL A 74 -3.99 4.45 3.66
CA VAL A 74 -3.85 3.28 4.52
C VAL A 74 -2.44 3.17 5.08
N ALA A 75 -2.34 2.63 6.29
CA ALA A 75 -1.07 2.34 6.92
C ALA A 75 -0.32 1.25 6.14
N ASN A 76 1.02 1.30 6.21
CA ASN A 76 1.91 0.34 5.57
C ASN A 76 1.69 0.19 4.06
N PHE A 77 1.29 1.26 3.39
CA PHE A 77 1.09 1.27 1.94
C PHE A 77 2.43 1.15 1.22
N VAL A 78 2.57 0.12 0.42
CA VAL A 78 3.76 -0.15 -0.41
C VAL A 78 3.33 -0.38 -1.84
N GLU A 79 4.02 0.27 -2.74
CA GLU A 79 3.97 0.02 -4.18
C GLU A 79 5.18 -0.80 -4.58
N THR A 80 5.00 -1.94 -5.20
CA THR A 80 6.07 -2.78 -5.72
C THR A 80 5.91 -2.95 -7.21
N GLU A 81 6.93 -2.55 -7.95
CA GLU A 81 7.03 -2.74 -9.39
C GLU A 81 7.97 -3.90 -9.67
N GLN A 82 7.46 -4.90 -10.37
CA GLN A 82 8.23 -6.03 -10.87
C GLN A 82 8.49 -5.82 -12.35
N ILE A 83 9.76 -5.73 -12.72
CA ILE A 83 10.19 -5.58 -14.10
C ILE A 83 10.91 -6.86 -14.51
N VAL A 84 10.50 -7.43 -15.62
CA VAL A 84 11.15 -8.60 -16.23
C VAL A 84 11.70 -8.19 -17.58
N THR A 85 13.02 -8.35 -17.75
CA THR A 85 13.72 -8.10 -19.01
C THR A 85 14.15 -9.44 -19.62
N PHE A 86 13.67 -9.73 -20.81
CA PHE A 86 13.96 -10.94 -21.56
C PHE A 86 14.11 -10.63 -23.04
N ASP A 87 15.24 -11.03 -23.63
CA ASP A 87 15.54 -10.82 -25.06
C ASP A 87 15.29 -9.39 -25.58
N LYS A 88 15.74 -8.38 -24.80
CA LYS A 88 15.56 -6.95 -25.07
C LYS A 88 14.10 -6.44 -24.95
N GLN A 89 13.18 -7.29 -24.51
CA GLN A 89 11.82 -6.90 -24.18
C GLN A 89 11.70 -6.70 -22.67
N GLU A 90 10.87 -5.74 -22.27
CA GLU A 90 10.60 -5.45 -20.87
C GLU A 90 9.09 -5.52 -20.61
N CYS A 91 8.76 -6.24 -19.54
CA CYS A 91 7.41 -6.26 -18.97
C CYS A 91 7.45 -5.69 -17.58
N SER A 92 6.49 -4.83 -17.23
CA SER A 92 6.32 -4.31 -15.87
C SER A 92 4.96 -4.73 -15.32
N PHE A 93 4.97 -5.18 -14.08
CA PHE A 93 3.77 -5.49 -13.31
C PHE A 93 3.79 -4.74 -11.98
N LEU A 94 2.74 -3.99 -11.72
CA LEU A 94 2.64 -3.14 -10.53
C LEU A 94 1.68 -3.75 -9.52
N GLN A 95 2.17 -3.94 -8.30
CA GLN A 95 1.42 -4.44 -7.16
C GLN A 95 1.41 -3.38 -6.06
N ILE A 96 0.29 -3.27 -5.37
CA ILE A 96 0.16 -2.44 -4.18
C ILE A 96 -0.32 -3.29 -3.02
N ARG A 97 0.14 -2.97 -1.81
CA ARG A 97 -0.36 -3.55 -0.57
C ARG A 97 -0.51 -2.49 0.49
N GLY A 98 -1.38 -2.75 1.44
CA GLY A 98 -1.61 -1.84 2.55
C GLY A 98 -2.44 -2.51 3.63
N SER A 99 -2.68 -1.80 4.69
CA SER A 99 -3.61 -2.19 5.76
C SER A 99 -5.03 -2.24 5.22
N ILE A 100 -5.89 -3.06 5.82
CA ILE A 100 -7.34 -3.06 5.54
C ILE A 100 -7.85 -1.63 5.70
N PRO A 101 -8.56 -1.08 4.70
CA PRO A 101 -8.95 0.33 4.66
C PRO A 101 -10.19 0.64 5.51
N LEU A 102 -10.15 0.25 6.78
CA LEU A 102 -11.13 0.54 7.82
C LEU A 102 -10.47 1.28 8.96
N PHE A 103 -11.23 1.98 9.81
CA PHE A 103 -10.73 2.52 11.05
C PHE A 103 -10.58 1.41 12.09
N TRP A 104 -9.37 0.95 12.30
CA TRP A 104 -9.05 -0.08 13.29
C TRP A 104 -7.67 0.11 13.88
N GLU A 105 -7.48 -0.43 15.06
CA GLU A 105 -6.23 -0.40 15.80
C GLU A 105 -5.96 -1.77 16.45
N GLN A 106 -4.71 -2.01 16.76
CA GLN A 106 -4.27 -3.19 17.49
C GLN A 106 -3.53 -2.73 18.74
N PRO A 107 -4.26 -2.49 19.86
CA PRO A 107 -3.62 -2.08 21.09
C PRO A 107 -2.82 -3.23 21.69
N GLY A 108 -1.61 -2.93 22.14
CA GLY A 108 -0.75 -3.87 22.86
C GLY A 108 0.70 -3.84 22.37
N ILE A 109 1.63 -3.75 23.31
CA ILE A 109 3.09 -3.78 23.06
C ILE A 109 3.59 -5.23 22.95
N ASN A 110 2.82 -6.19 23.44
CA ASN A 110 3.23 -7.59 23.49
C ASN A 110 3.02 -8.29 22.14
N VAL A 111 4.06 -8.87 21.62
CA VAL A 111 4.03 -9.80 20.49
C VAL A 111 3.06 -10.95 20.86
N GLY A 112 1.94 -11.04 20.15
CA GLY A 112 0.90 -12.03 20.42
C GLY A 112 -0.45 -11.48 20.92
N ALA A 113 -0.55 -10.22 21.29
CA ALA A 113 -1.84 -9.58 21.57
C ALA A 113 -2.62 -9.35 20.26
N HIS A 114 -3.47 -10.31 19.92
CA HIS A 114 -4.27 -10.28 18.68
C HIS A 114 -5.61 -9.53 18.82
N THR A 115 -5.73 -8.65 19.81
CA THR A 115 -6.97 -7.91 20.03
C THR A 115 -7.07 -6.79 19.00
N VAL A 116 -7.98 -6.94 18.06
CA VAL A 116 -8.33 -5.92 17.06
C VAL A 116 -9.50 -5.12 17.62
N LYS A 117 -9.38 -3.81 17.61
CA LYS A 117 -10.48 -2.87 17.89
C LYS A 117 -10.84 -2.15 16.61
N MET A 118 -12.09 -2.28 16.18
CA MET A 118 -12.63 -1.55 15.03
C MET A 118 -13.61 -0.47 15.50
N LYS A 119 -13.63 0.66 14.79
CA LYS A 119 -14.75 1.61 14.87
C LYS A 119 -15.94 1.07 14.08
N PRO A 120 -17.16 1.55 14.33
CA PRO A 120 -18.33 1.23 13.51
C PRO A 120 -18.03 1.40 12.03
N LEU A 121 -18.50 0.48 11.19
CA LEU A 121 -18.18 0.42 9.75
C LEU A 121 -18.58 1.70 9.03
N GLU A 122 -19.71 2.27 9.42
CA GLU A 122 -20.28 3.48 8.84
C GLU A 122 -19.32 4.66 8.86
N LEU A 123 -18.50 4.76 9.92
CA LEU A 123 -17.49 5.81 10.05
C LEU A 123 -16.34 5.63 9.06
N SER A 124 -16.09 4.40 8.62
CA SER A 124 -15.00 4.09 7.68
C SER A 124 -15.39 4.32 6.22
N LEU A 125 -16.69 4.34 5.88
CA LEU A 125 -17.17 4.31 4.49
C LEU A 125 -16.67 5.48 3.66
N VAL A 126 -16.65 6.69 4.22
CA VAL A 126 -16.19 7.89 3.51
C VAL A 126 -14.68 7.82 3.21
N ALA A 127 -13.88 7.38 4.18
CA ALA A 127 -12.44 7.23 4.01
C ALA A 127 -12.13 6.08 3.04
N LEU A 128 -12.87 4.98 3.12
CA LEU A 128 -12.80 3.84 2.22
C LEU A 128 -13.07 4.26 0.76
N GLU A 129 -14.13 5.02 0.53
CA GLU A 129 -14.46 5.52 -0.81
C GLU A 129 -13.36 6.43 -1.36
N LYS A 130 -12.86 7.37 -0.56
CA LYS A 130 -11.71 8.21 -0.92
C LYS A 130 -10.49 7.35 -1.33
N HIS A 131 -10.22 6.29 -0.58
CA HIS A 131 -9.11 5.39 -0.86
C HIS A 131 -9.22 4.76 -2.25
N PHE A 132 -10.37 4.13 -2.55
CA PHE A 132 -10.56 3.47 -3.84
C PHE A 132 -10.64 4.44 -5.02
N ILE A 133 -11.24 5.62 -4.84
CA ILE A 133 -11.22 6.68 -5.86
C ILE A 133 -9.77 7.08 -6.19
N GLN A 134 -8.94 7.28 -5.17
CA GLN A 134 -7.55 7.64 -5.35
C GLN A 134 -6.76 6.52 -6.04
N LEU A 135 -6.96 5.25 -5.64
CA LEU A 135 -6.31 4.11 -6.27
C LEU A 135 -6.73 3.97 -7.73
N LYS A 136 -8.02 4.04 -8.01
CA LYS A 136 -8.55 3.95 -9.39
C LYS A 136 -8.01 5.06 -10.29
N ARG A 137 -7.88 6.28 -9.76
CA ARG A 137 -7.31 7.42 -10.51
C ARG A 137 -5.86 7.19 -10.91
N VAL A 138 -5.08 6.50 -10.07
CA VAL A 138 -3.64 6.31 -10.28
C VAL A 138 -3.35 5.02 -11.04
N TYR A 139 -4.06 3.92 -10.69
CA TYR A 139 -3.73 2.57 -11.16
C TYR A 139 -4.76 1.99 -12.13
N GLY A 140 -5.89 2.66 -12.34
CA GLY A 140 -6.94 2.19 -13.25
C GLY A 140 -7.81 1.10 -12.62
N LYS A 141 -8.01 -0.02 -13.33
CA LYS A 141 -8.77 -1.17 -12.81
C LYS A 141 -8.04 -1.81 -11.65
N LEU A 142 -8.78 -2.14 -10.60
CA LEU A 142 -8.23 -2.69 -9.37
C LEU A 142 -8.77 -4.11 -9.16
N LEU A 143 -7.87 -5.00 -8.83
CA LEU A 143 -8.15 -6.30 -8.27
C LEU A 143 -7.67 -6.28 -6.81
N VAL A 144 -8.55 -6.57 -5.87
CA VAL A 144 -8.20 -6.65 -4.46
C VAL A 144 -8.15 -8.10 -4.02
N VAL A 145 -7.02 -8.47 -3.44
CA VAL A 145 -6.80 -9.79 -2.85
C VAL A 145 -6.69 -9.62 -1.34
N ASN A 146 -7.61 -10.26 -0.60
CA ASN A 146 -7.57 -10.27 0.85
C ASN A 146 -6.71 -11.46 1.31
N LEU A 147 -5.63 -11.16 2.01
CA LEU A 147 -4.65 -12.14 2.53
C LEU A 147 -4.78 -12.35 4.05
N LEU A 148 -5.84 -11.85 4.67
CA LEU A 148 -6.07 -12.09 6.10
C LEU A 148 -6.42 -13.54 6.37
N GLY A 149 -5.88 -14.06 7.46
CA GLY A 149 -6.16 -15.42 7.90
C GLY A 149 -7.49 -15.54 8.65
N SER A 150 -7.77 -16.75 9.11
CA SER A 150 -8.99 -17.14 9.85
C SER A 150 -8.93 -16.87 11.36
N LYS A 151 -7.83 -16.28 11.87
CA LYS A 151 -7.71 -15.93 13.29
C LYS A 151 -8.77 -14.90 13.68
N LYS A 152 -9.33 -15.02 14.89
CA LYS A 152 -10.49 -14.26 15.38
C LYS A 152 -10.47 -12.75 15.03
N GLY A 153 -9.34 -12.06 15.24
CA GLY A 153 -9.23 -10.63 14.93
C GLY A 153 -9.15 -10.34 13.43
N GLU A 154 -8.42 -11.14 12.67
CA GLU A 154 -8.28 -11.03 11.22
C GLU A 154 -9.59 -11.39 10.51
N PHE A 155 -10.29 -12.42 10.99
CA PHE A 155 -11.61 -12.80 10.50
C PHE A 155 -12.62 -11.66 10.63
N ALA A 156 -12.66 -10.99 11.80
CA ALA A 156 -13.56 -9.86 12.02
C ALA A 156 -13.28 -8.69 11.05
N LEU A 157 -11.99 -8.37 10.81
CA LEU A 157 -11.60 -7.37 9.82
C LEU A 157 -11.98 -7.78 8.39
N SER A 158 -11.73 -9.03 8.03
CA SER A 158 -12.07 -9.59 6.73
C SER A 158 -13.58 -9.50 6.49
N THR A 159 -14.37 -9.94 7.45
CA THR A 159 -15.84 -9.89 7.39
C THR A 159 -16.35 -8.45 7.26
N ALA A 160 -15.86 -7.52 8.09
CA ALA A 160 -16.27 -6.12 8.01
C ALA A 160 -15.90 -5.49 6.66
N PHE A 161 -14.74 -5.83 6.11
CA PHE A 161 -14.33 -5.36 4.79
C PHE A 161 -15.21 -5.95 3.67
N GLN A 162 -15.60 -7.21 3.76
CA GLN A 162 -16.53 -7.85 2.81
C GLN A 162 -17.91 -7.18 2.84
N PHE A 163 -18.46 -6.91 4.03
CA PHE A 163 -19.74 -6.19 4.16
C PHE A 163 -19.67 -4.78 3.56
N SER A 164 -18.51 -4.13 3.59
CA SER A 164 -18.31 -2.87 2.89
C SER A 164 -18.33 -3.01 1.36
N GLY A 165 -18.23 -4.25 0.85
CA GLY A 165 -18.18 -4.60 -0.57
C GLY A 165 -19.38 -4.08 -1.37
N GLY A 166 -20.59 -4.03 -0.79
CA GLY A 166 -21.75 -3.41 -1.42
C GLY A 166 -21.55 -1.94 -1.81
N HIS A 167 -20.72 -1.23 -1.06
CA HIS A 167 -20.32 0.15 -1.35
C HIS A 167 -19.10 0.24 -2.30
N THR A 168 -18.28 -0.82 -2.36
CA THR A 168 -17.03 -0.84 -3.12
C THR A 168 -17.10 -1.60 -4.45
N GLN A 169 -18.13 -2.44 -4.67
CA GLN A 169 -18.30 -3.24 -5.90
C GLN A 169 -18.27 -2.41 -7.19
N LYS A 170 -18.73 -1.15 -7.14
CA LYS A 170 -18.64 -0.22 -8.28
C LYS A 170 -17.19 0.17 -8.63
N TRP A 171 -16.22 -0.15 -7.75
CA TRP A 171 -14.82 0.27 -7.89
C TRP A 171 -13.84 -0.87 -8.08
N VAL A 172 -14.18 -2.08 -7.58
CA VAL A 172 -13.20 -3.14 -7.33
C VAL A 172 -13.82 -4.52 -7.52
N GLU A 173 -13.07 -5.43 -8.14
CA GLU A 173 -13.31 -6.87 -8.06
C GLU A 173 -12.58 -7.41 -6.82
N LEU A 174 -13.33 -7.97 -5.87
CA LEU A 174 -12.80 -8.49 -4.60
C LEU A 174 -12.60 -10.00 -4.70
N TYR A 175 -11.39 -10.46 -4.51
CA TYR A 175 -11.04 -11.88 -4.37
C TYR A 175 -10.52 -12.15 -2.96
N ILE A 176 -11.00 -13.23 -2.36
CA ILE A 176 -10.56 -13.70 -1.06
C ILE A 176 -9.81 -15.00 -1.31
N LEU A 177 -8.54 -15.01 -0.95
CA LEU A 177 -7.77 -16.23 -0.88
C LEU A 177 -8.01 -16.82 0.50
N ASP A 178 -8.72 -17.96 0.55
CA ASP A 178 -8.85 -18.74 1.77
C ASP A 178 -7.49 -19.40 2.05
N SER A 179 -6.80 -18.90 3.05
CA SER A 179 -5.57 -19.54 3.54
C SER A 179 -5.98 -20.63 4.53
N SER A 180 -6.44 -21.78 3.99
CA SER A 180 -6.54 -23.03 4.75
C SER A 180 -5.17 -23.50 5.26
#